data_7285082186b38895b94112d51a1a52ca
#
_entry.id   7285082186b38895b94112d51a1a52ca
#
_cell.length_a   1.000
_cell.length_b   1.000
_cell.length_c   1.000
_cell.angle_alpha   90.00
_cell.angle_beta   90.00
_cell.angle_gamma   90.00
#
_symmetry.space_group_name_H-M   'P 1'
#
loop_
_entity.id
_entity.type
_entity.pdbx_description
1 polymer ?
#
loop_
_entity_poly.entity_id
_entity_poly.type
_entity_poly.pdbx_seq_one_letter_code
_entity_poly.pdbx_strand_id
1 'polypeptide(L)'
;LNNSGLASDESPAENAEQISKLSMKAMSLHGCHISFFPADQGRSWNFHVTGAYQQVMVAQGMILKCPVQHRAAIKVTRSEILDSPSSKPALKPDVRRRLDDIAFQTMAHIAVVNSPLSLSNRTPPDGISSSAGWSGLETERICELVVTGPGDSVDLARVRLLVMLDELSGLHSEMCEIDYKLHTIIAGRKRSMLQSIQEETATNIYLPSALQGLVGPDILASSNRVSKTNGVIWITGEFFNVQRARDMLYQLSVNKGKSIISRDTAILPRKLDWMVTDRPDDLKTIMNDNATFIQFPPLGSSTSLITVYGDHRVNIQRTIRSIMQLACHHYVGSFWLLPVQFNALLPPATLNASQVANLIKQISLSTGAEVVFKSMCFELHGLEHEVHAAVIMAVIMELELIKVTYS
;
A
#
# COMPACT_ATOMS: atom_id res chain seq x y z
N LEU A 1 3.00 -10.97 -1.38
CA LEU A 1 2.19 -10.00 -0.64
C LEU A 1 2.67 -9.98 0.81
N ASN A 2 3.35 -8.92 1.18
CA ASN A 2 3.86 -8.75 2.53
C ASN A 2 2.78 -8.15 3.43
N ASN A 3 2.40 -8.86 4.46
CA ASN A 3 1.58 -8.37 5.58
C ASN A 3 2.50 -7.60 6.57
N SER A 4 3.18 -6.56 6.10
CA SER A 4 4.03 -5.74 6.96
C SER A 4 3.17 -4.77 7.78
N GLY A 5 2.64 -5.20 8.88
CA GLY A 5 1.91 -4.32 9.80
C GLY A 5 0.95 -4.98 10.77
N LEU A 6 0.75 -6.27 10.71
CA LEU A 6 -0.12 -7.00 11.62
C LEU A 6 0.65 -7.53 12.85
N ALA A 7 0.68 -6.71 13.90
CA ALA A 7 0.56 -7.24 15.25
C ALA A 7 -0.94 -7.22 15.59
N SER A 8 -1.72 -8.13 15.05
CA SER A 8 -3.11 -8.35 15.43
C SER A 8 -3.39 -9.82 15.43
N ASP A 9 -4.18 -10.22 16.39
CA ASP A 9 -4.67 -11.57 16.68
C ASP A 9 -5.56 -12.19 15.57
N GLU A 10 -5.47 -11.72 14.32
CA GLU A 10 -6.06 -12.42 13.18
C GLU A 10 -5.27 -13.69 12.94
N SER A 11 -5.91 -14.82 13.20
CA SER A 11 -5.26 -16.11 13.08
C SER A 11 -4.78 -16.32 11.65
N PRO A 12 -3.60 -16.91 11.44
CA PRO A 12 -3.10 -17.29 10.11
C PRO A 12 -4.12 -18.07 9.26
N ALA A 13 -5.11 -18.67 9.92
CA ALA A 13 -6.20 -19.42 9.31
C ALA A 13 -7.20 -18.54 8.53
N GLU A 14 -7.55 -17.34 9.03
CA GLU A 14 -8.50 -16.44 8.33
C GLU A 14 -7.91 -15.86 7.06
N ASN A 15 -6.64 -15.50 7.10
CA ASN A 15 -5.92 -15.05 5.91
C ASN A 15 -5.79 -16.16 4.87
N ALA A 16 -5.57 -17.40 5.29
CA ALA A 16 -5.50 -18.56 4.40
C ALA A 16 -6.84 -18.82 3.70
N GLU A 17 -7.98 -18.64 4.39
CA GLU A 17 -9.30 -18.80 3.80
C GLU A 17 -9.61 -17.71 2.75
N GLN A 18 -9.28 -16.46 3.02
CA GLN A 18 -9.44 -15.37 2.06
C GLN A 18 -8.58 -15.58 0.80
N ILE A 19 -7.33 -15.98 0.99
CA ILE A 19 -6.40 -16.29 -0.10
C ILE A 19 -6.90 -17.49 -0.91
N SER A 20 -7.44 -18.52 -0.25
CA SER A 20 -8.03 -19.67 -0.92
C SER A 20 -9.24 -19.27 -1.78
N LYS A 21 -10.15 -18.46 -1.26
CA LYS A 21 -11.30 -17.94 -2.00
C LYS A 21 -10.87 -17.10 -3.21
N LEU A 22 -9.87 -16.23 -3.04
CA LEU A 22 -9.31 -15.42 -4.12
C LEU A 22 -8.69 -16.29 -5.20
N SER A 23 -7.88 -17.28 -4.81
CA SER A 23 -7.21 -18.21 -5.73
C SER A 23 -8.22 -19.04 -6.52
N MET A 24 -9.25 -19.58 -5.87
CA MET A 24 -10.33 -20.32 -6.55
C MET A 24 -11.09 -19.43 -7.53
N LYS A 25 -11.38 -18.18 -7.15
CA LYS A 25 -12.04 -17.22 -8.04
C LYS A 25 -11.17 -16.91 -9.26
N ALA A 26 -9.88 -16.67 -9.06
CA ALA A 26 -8.95 -16.39 -10.16
C ALA A 26 -8.79 -17.60 -11.09
N MET A 27 -8.69 -18.82 -10.56
CA MET A 27 -8.66 -20.06 -11.34
C MET A 27 -9.92 -20.25 -12.18
N SER A 28 -11.10 -20.02 -11.61
CA SER A 28 -12.37 -20.19 -12.31
C SER A 28 -12.60 -19.15 -13.41
N LEU A 29 -12.15 -17.91 -13.20
CA LEU A 29 -12.35 -16.83 -14.17
C LEU A 29 -11.34 -16.87 -15.32
N HIS A 30 -10.11 -17.28 -15.06
CA HIS A 30 -9.00 -17.13 -16.02
C HIS A 30 -8.50 -18.48 -16.56
N GLY A 31 -8.98 -19.60 -16.05
CA GLY A 31 -8.59 -20.93 -16.54
C GLY A 31 -7.11 -21.29 -16.26
N CYS A 32 -6.50 -20.65 -15.26
CA CYS A 32 -5.15 -20.95 -14.79
C CYS A 32 -5.21 -21.84 -13.54
N HIS A 33 -4.11 -22.46 -13.16
CA HIS A 33 -3.97 -23.17 -11.89
C HIS A 33 -3.13 -22.33 -10.92
N ILE A 34 -3.61 -22.14 -9.70
CA ILE A 34 -2.94 -21.36 -8.66
C ILE A 34 -2.73 -22.24 -7.42
N SER A 35 -1.49 -22.38 -7.01
CA SER A 35 -1.12 -22.91 -5.69
C SER A 35 -0.45 -21.80 -4.87
N PHE A 36 -0.68 -21.79 -3.57
CA PHE A 36 -0.13 -20.78 -2.68
C PHE A 36 0.46 -21.44 -1.44
N PHE A 37 1.51 -20.82 -0.90
CA PHE A 37 2.27 -21.32 0.23
C PHE A 37 2.58 -20.20 1.19
N PRO A 38 2.41 -20.41 2.51
CA PRO A 38 2.82 -19.42 3.49
C PRO A 38 4.35 -19.28 3.49
N ALA A 39 4.82 -18.06 3.59
CA ALA A 39 6.22 -17.69 3.83
C ALA A 39 6.29 -16.87 5.11
N ASP A 40 7.48 -16.73 5.69
CA ASP A 40 7.74 -15.92 6.89
C ASP A 40 6.75 -16.14 8.02
N GLN A 41 6.50 -17.39 8.37
CA GLN A 41 5.56 -17.78 9.44
C GLN A 41 4.12 -17.28 9.21
N GLY A 42 3.69 -17.20 7.94
CA GLY A 42 2.35 -16.75 7.58
C GLY A 42 2.19 -15.23 7.41
N ARG A 43 3.29 -14.48 7.46
CA ARG A 43 3.28 -13.02 7.22
C ARG A 43 3.26 -12.66 5.74
N SER A 44 3.75 -13.55 4.90
CA SER A 44 3.73 -13.41 3.44
C SER A 44 3.26 -14.69 2.76
N TRP A 45 2.85 -14.60 1.51
CA TRP A 45 2.33 -15.71 0.74
C TRP A 45 2.97 -15.74 -0.63
N ASN A 46 3.48 -16.91 -1.00
CA ASN A 46 4.01 -17.17 -2.33
C ASN A 46 2.92 -17.81 -3.19
N PHE A 47 2.67 -17.24 -4.36
CA PHE A 47 1.72 -17.77 -5.33
C PHE A 47 2.47 -18.37 -6.50
N HIS A 48 2.06 -19.57 -6.88
CA HIS A 48 2.54 -20.24 -8.08
C HIS A 48 1.38 -20.38 -9.06
N VAL A 49 1.45 -19.65 -10.16
CA VAL A 49 0.39 -19.57 -11.16
C VAL A 49 0.86 -20.27 -12.43
N THR A 50 0.10 -21.26 -12.90
CA THR A 50 0.38 -22.03 -14.12
C THR A 50 -0.74 -21.90 -15.12
N GLY A 51 -0.42 -21.64 -16.39
CA GLY A 51 -1.40 -21.47 -17.46
C GLY A 51 -0.79 -20.85 -18.70
N ALA A 52 -1.61 -20.48 -19.68
CA ALA A 52 -1.15 -19.68 -20.80
C ALA A 52 -0.71 -18.29 -20.31
N TYR A 53 0.30 -17.71 -20.95
CA TYR A 53 0.91 -16.45 -20.53
C TYR A 53 -0.11 -15.34 -20.21
N GLN A 54 -1.09 -15.11 -21.08
CA GLN A 54 -2.12 -14.08 -20.86
C GLN A 54 -3.00 -14.41 -19.65
N GLN A 55 -3.35 -15.67 -19.43
CA GLN A 55 -4.14 -16.11 -18.29
C GLN A 55 -3.38 -15.87 -16.97
N VAL A 56 -2.08 -16.20 -16.97
CA VAL A 56 -1.20 -15.98 -15.81
C VAL A 56 -1.10 -14.48 -15.49
N MET A 57 -0.91 -13.63 -16.49
CA MET A 57 -0.79 -12.17 -16.29
C MET A 57 -2.06 -11.56 -15.72
N VAL A 58 -3.24 -11.97 -16.19
CA VAL A 58 -4.52 -11.48 -15.68
C VAL A 58 -4.79 -11.97 -14.25
N ALA A 59 -4.52 -13.27 -13.99
CA ALA A 59 -4.64 -13.84 -12.65
C ALA A 59 -3.69 -13.16 -11.66
N GLN A 60 -2.45 -12.86 -12.07
CA GLN A 60 -1.49 -12.11 -11.28
C GLN A 60 -2.00 -10.70 -10.95
N GLY A 61 -2.54 -9.98 -11.93
CA GLY A 61 -3.17 -8.68 -11.68
C GLY A 61 -4.30 -8.75 -10.65
N MET A 62 -5.08 -9.83 -10.67
CA MET A 62 -6.13 -10.07 -9.68
C MET A 62 -5.56 -10.37 -8.29
N ILE A 63 -4.47 -11.13 -8.18
CA ILE A 63 -3.79 -11.42 -6.92
C ILE A 63 -3.17 -10.15 -6.34
N LEU A 64 -2.54 -9.30 -7.15
CA LEU A 64 -1.93 -8.04 -6.73
C LEU A 64 -2.96 -7.04 -6.20
N LYS A 65 -4.19 -7.09 -6.70
CA LYS A 65 -5.31 -6.27 -6.20
C LYS A 65 -5.93 -6.80 -4.90
N CYS A 66 -5.42 -7.93 -4.37
CA CYS A 66 -5.90 -8.44 -3.09
C CYS A 66 -5.66 -7.41 -1.99
N PRO A 67 -6.69 -7.05 -1.22
CA PRO A 67 -6.54 -6.06 -0.16
C PRO A 67 -5.61 -6.60 0.93
N VAL A 68 -4.43 -5.99 1.03
CA VAL A 68 -3.54 -6.19 2.17
C VAL A 68 -4.09 -5.39 3.33
N GLN A 69 -4.20 -6.01 4.50
CA GLN A 69 -4.65 -5.33 5.70
C GLN A 69 -3.58 -4.37 6.20
N HIS A 70 -3.92 -3.10 6.25
CA HIS A 70 -3.09 -2.05 6.83
C HIS A 70 -3.64 -1.65 8.21
N ARG A 71 -2.77 -1.18 9.08
CA ARG A 71 -3.13 -0.69 10.40
C ARG A 71 -2.62 0.75 10.58
N ALA A 72 -3.50 1.63 11.05
CA ALA A 72 -3.14 2.96 11.52
C ALA A 72 -3.66 3.16 12.94
N ALA A 73 -2.90 3.83 13.80
CA ALA A 73 -3.31 4.19 15.15
C ALA A 73 -3.29 5.70 15.31
N ILE A 74 -4.35 6.24 15.93
CA ILE A 74 -4.50 7.65 16.25
C ILE A 74 -4.63 7.77 17.77
N LYS A 75 -3.75 8.51 18.41
CA LYS A 75 -3.83 8.81 19.84
C LYS A 75 -4.86 9.90 20.09
N VAL A 76 -5.75 9.67 21.02
CA VAL A 76 -6.87 10.56 21.32
C VAL A 76 -7.04 10.70 22.85
N THR A 77 -7.47 11.87 23.28
CA THR A 77 -7.77 12.11 24.69
C THR A 77 -9.03 11.34 25.11
N ARG A 78 -8.93 10.56 26.18
CA ARG A 78 -10.05 9.71 26.66
C ARG A 78 -11.33 10.50 26.94
N SER A 79 -11.22 11.70 27.51
CA SER A 79 -12.37 12.55 27.83
C SER A 79 -13.16 13.02 26.61
N GLU A 80 -12.57 13.03 25.44
CA GLU A 80 -13.26 13.38 24.20
C GLU A 80 -14.16 12.27 23.70
N ILE A 81 -13.75 11.01 23.88
CA ILE A 81 -14.38 9.84 23.29
C ILE A 81 -15.21 9.03 24.30
N LEU A 82 -14.73 8.93 25.56
CA LEU A 82 -15.33 8.08 26.57
C LEU A 82 -16.22 8.88 27.54
N ASP A 83 -17.31 8.27 27.96
CA ASP A 83 -18.10 8.74 29.07
C ASP A 83 -17.33 8.62 30.37
N SER A 84 -17.65 9.52 31.31
CA SER A 84 -17.06 9.77 32.62
C SER A 84 -16.52 8.57 33.40
N PRO A 85 -15.69 8.76 34.44
CA PRO A 85 -14.78 7.75 35.03
C PRO A 85 -15.47 6.64 35.81
N SER A 86 -16.25 5.84 35.14
CA SER A 86 -16.74 4.55 35.67
C SER A 86 -15.67 3.48 35.50
N SER A 87 -15.68 2.47 36.34
CA SER A 87 -14.78 1.32 36.29
C SER A 87 -14.81 0.56 34.93
N LYS A 88 -15.79 0.86 34.07
CA LYS A 88 -15.88 0.39 32.68
C LYS A 88 -16.24 1.57 31.80
N PRO A 89 -15.25 2.28 31.25
CA PRO A 89 -15.51 3.44 30.38
C PRO A 89 -16.22 2.96 29.10
N ALA A 90 -17.40 3.50 28.86
CA ALA A 90 -18.17 3.29 27.64
C ALA A 90 -17.93 4.45 26.65
N LEU A 91 -17.99 4.16 25.36
CA LEU A 91 -17.97 5.18 24.32
C LEU A 91 -19.20 6.08 24.45
N LYS A 92 -19.03 7.40 24.30
CA LYS A 92 -20.15 8.33 24.18
C LYS A 92 -21.06 7.89 23.01
N PRO A 93 -22.39 7.90 23.14
CA PRO A 93 -23.30 7.40 22.11
C PRO A 93 -23.11 8.08 20.74
N ASP A 94 -22.90 9.40 20.75
CA ASP A 94 -22.67 10.18 19.52
C ASP A 94 -21.35 9.81 18.84
N VAL A 95 -20.29 9.62 19.63
CA VAL A 95 -18.99 9.20 19.11
C VAL A 95 -19.08 7.79 18.52
N ARG A 96 -19.77 6.87 19.21
CA ARG A 96 -19.97 5.51 18.70
C ARG A 96 -20.66 5.52 17.34
N ARG A 97 -21.78 6.25 17.21
CA ARG A 97 -22.50 6.36 15.95
C ARG A 97 -21.62 6.92 14.84
N ARG A 98 -20.84 7.98 15.12
CA ARG A 98 -19.92 8.58 14.16
C ARG A 98 -18.79 7.61 13.74
N LEU A 99 -18.26 6.84 14.68
CA LEU A 99 -17.24 5.82 14.36
C LEU A 99 -17.82 4.71 13.48
N ASP A 100 -19.04 4.26 13.78
CA ASP A 100 -19.76 3.25 12.98
C ASP A 100 -20.05 3.79 11.57
N ASP A 101 -20.47 5.06 11.44
CA ASP A 101 -20.70 5.72 10.15
C ASP A 101 -19.41 5.84 9.33
N ILE A 102 -18.30 6.23 9.96
CA ILE A 102 -16.98 6.30 9.29
C ILE A 102 -16.55 4.91 8.85
N ALA A 103 -16.64 3.91 9.72
CA ALA A 103 -16.29 2.53 9.41
C ALA A 103 -17.08 2.00 8.20
N PHE A 104 -18.39 2.27 8.19
CA PHE A 104 -19.26 1.87 7.08
C PHE A 104 -18.94 2.59 5.76
N GLN A 105 -18.69 3.91 5.81
CA GLN A 105 -18.40 4.71 4.62
C GLN A 105 -17.04 4.40 4.02
N THR A 106 -16.07 4.07 4.85
CA THR A 106 -14.68 3.82 4.43
C THR A 106 -14.36 2.34 4.22
N MET A 107 -15.28 1.45 4.62
CA MET A 107 -15.06 -0.01 4.62
C MET A 107 -13.81 -0.42 5.43
N ALA A 108 -13.51 0.33 6.48
CA ALA A 108 -12.44 0.05 7.42
C ALA A 108 -13.03 -0.39 8.77
N HIS A 109 -12.31 -1.24 9.49
CA HIS A 109 -12.65 -1.59 10.86
C HIS A 109 -11.99 -0.61 11.83
N ILE A 110 -12.76 -0.04 12.75
CA ILE A 110 -12.29 0.92 13.73
C ILE A 110 -12.50 0.35 15.13
N ALA A 111 -11.43 0.21 15.90
CA ALA A 111 -11.45 -0.27 17.27
C ALA A 111 -10.88 0.78 18.21
N VAL A 112 -11.48 0.93 19.39
CA VAL A 112 -10.94 1.76 20.47
C VAL A 112 -10.15 0.87 21.40
N VAL A 113 -8.84 1.10 21.45
CA VAL A 113 -7.94 0.37 22.32
C VAL A 113 -7.61 1.25 23.51
N ASN A 114 -8.11 0.86 24.68
CA ASN A 114 -7.61 1.45 25.91
C ASN A 114 -6.20 0.94 26.10
N SER A 115 -5.21 1.84 26.08
CA SER A 115 -3.83 1.47 26.31
C SER A 115 -3.77 0.66 27.63
N PRO A 116 -3.37 -0.61 27.63
CA PRO A 116 -3.36 -1.39 28.84
C PRO A 116 -2.20 -0.87 29.70
N LEU A 117 -2.55 -0.26 30.81
CA LEU A 117 -1.66 -0.02 31.93
C LEU A 117 -1.12 -1.32 32.57
N SER A 118 -1.38 -2.45 32.00
CA SER A 118 -1.05 -3.77 32.54
C SER A 118 0.35 -4.26 32.23
N LEU A 119 1.32 -3.38 32.05
CA LEU A 119 2.73 -3.79 32.21
C LEU A 119 3.26 -3.61 33.63
N SER A 120 2.41 -3.21 34.59
CA SER A 120 2.81 -3.03 35.99
C SER A 120 2.64 -4.28 36.87
N ASN A 121 2.46 -5.46 36.32
CA ASN A 121 2.59 -6.72 37.11
C ASN A 121 4.03 -7.25 37.15
N ARG A 122 5.03 -6.42 36.89
CA ARG A 122 6.37 -6.63 37.40
C ARG A 122 6.47 -5.85 38.71
N THR A 123 6.25 -6.55 39.83
CA THR A 123 6.73 -6.10 41.11
C THR A 123 8.21 -5.74 40.97
N PRO A 124 8.60 -4.47 41.22
CA PRO A 124 10.00 -4.14 41.24
C PRO A 124 10.64 -4.90 42.43
N PRO A 125 11.82 -5.50 42.25
CA PRO A 125 12.59 -5.93 43.41
C PRO A 125 12.93 -4.68 44.22
N ASP A 126 12.78 -4.87 45.54
CA ASP A 126 12.90 -3.86 46.57
C ASP A 126 13.91 -2.73 46.32
N GLY A 127 13.46 -1.51 46.50
CA GLY A 127 14.31 -0.46 47.06
C GLY A 127 14.79 0.65 46.15
N ILE A 128 13.97 1.19 45.20
CA ILE A 128 14.22 2.57 44.66
C ILE A 128 12.89 3.30 44.57
N SER A 129 12.63 4.11 45.59
CA SER A 129 11.66 5.16 45.57
C SER A 129 12.17 6.27 44.64
N SER A 130 11.52 6.55 43.53
CA SER A 130 11.60 7.88 42.99
C SER A 130 10.86 8.05 41.65
N SER A 131 10.25 9.19 41.50
CA SER A 131 9.96 9.94 40.26
C SER A 131 9.15 9.28 39.13
N ALA A 132 8.56 8.13 39.30
CA ALA A 132 7.68 7.49 38.31
C ALA A 132 6.23 8.03 38.33
N GLY A 133 5.94 9.06 39.11
CA GLY A 133 4.57 9.56 39.33
C GLY A 133 3.93 10.34 38.18
N TRP A 134 4.70 10.78 37.19
CA TRP A 134 4.18 11.64 36.10
C TRP A 134 3.89 10.88 34.80
N SER A 135 4.66 9.88 34.48
CA SER A 135 4.43 9.10 33.24
C SER A 135 3.17 8.21 33.29
N GLY A 136 2.76 7.77 34.49
CA GLY A 136 1.52 7.01 34.69
C GLY A 136 0.24 7.83 34.42
N LEU A 137 0.23 9.11 34.76
CA LEU A 137 -0.92 9.99 34.60
C LEU A 137 -1.19 10.39 33.13
N GLU A 138 -0.16 10.47 32.30
CA GLU A 138 -0.33 10.75 30.86
C GLU A 138 -0.91 9.55 30.12
N THR A 139 -0.49 8.35 30.44
CA THR A 139 -1.01 7.12 29.79
C THR A 139 -2.45 6.82 30.16
N GLU A 140 -2.94 7.27 31.32
CA GLU A 140 -4.34 7.15 31.73
C GLU A 140 -5.29 8.08 30.98
N ARG A 141 -4.78 9.16 30.39
CA ARG A 141 -5.57 10.17 29.69
C ARG A 141 -5.72 9.92 28.19
N ILE A 142 -4.94 9.01 27.63
CA ILE A 142 -4.88 8.74 26.21
C ILE A 142 -5.45 7.36 25.91
N CYS A 143 -6.25 7.26 24.86
CA CYS A 143 -6.63 6.00 24.21
C CYS A 143 -6.19 6.03 22.74
N GLU A 144 -6.20 4.87 22.10
CA GLU A 144 -5.85 4.74 20.70
C GLU A 144 -7.07 4.32 19.88
N LEU A 145 -7.34 5.02 18.80
CA LEU A 145 -8.23 4.60 17.74
C LEU A 145 -7.39 3.81 16.73
N VAL A 146 -7.64 2.52 16.65
CA VAL A 146 -6.94 1.63 15.72
C VAL A 146 -7.86 1.39 14.52
N VAL A 147 -7.36 1.70 13.34
CA VAL A 147 -8.03 1.50 12.07
C VAL A 147 -7.34 0.36 11.33
N THR A 148 -8.10 -0.62 10.89
CA THR A 148 -7.63 -1.76 10.10
C THR A 148 -8.46 -1.94 8.85
N GLY A 149 -7.82 -2.31 7.76
CA GLY A 149 -8.49 -2.51 6.47
C GLY A 149 -7.54 -2.38 5.28
N PRO A 150 -8.07 -2.39 4.05
CA PRO A 150 -7.30 -2.06 2.87
C PRO A 150 -6.64 -0.69 2.98
N GLY A 151 -5.45 -0.50 2.38
CA GLY A 151 -4.66 0.73 2.52
C GLY A 151 -5.44 2.01 2.21
N ASP A 152 -6.19 2.02 1.11
CA ASP A 152 -7.03 3.17 0.73
C ASP A 152 -8.15 3.43 1.74
N SER A 153 -8.76 2.37 2.27
CA SER A 153 -9.79 2.47 3.32
C SER A 153 -9.23 3.05 4.62
N VAL A 154 -8.04 2.61 5.00
CA VAL A 154 -7.35 3.10 6.21
C VAL A 154 -6.95 4.56 6.07
N ASP A 155 -6.40 4.97 4.92
CA ASP A 155 -6.03 6.36 4.65
C ASP A 155 -7.28 7.28 4.68
N LEU A 156 -8.37 6.85 4.06
CA LEU A 156 -9.63 7.61 4.07
C LEU A 156 -10.24 7.68 5.48
N ALA A 157 -10.29 6.56 6.19
CA ALA A 157 -10.80 6.52 7.56
C ALA A 157 -9.98 7.41 8.49
N ARG A 158 -8.66 7.42 8.33
CA ARG A 158 -7.77 8.29 9.11
C ARG A 158 -8.10 9.76 8.92
N VAL A 159 -8.32 10.22 7.69
CA VAL A 159 -8.72 11.61 7.41
C VAL A 159 -10.06 11.91 8.07
N ARG A 160 -11.06 11.05 7.91
CA ARG A 160 -12.39 11.24 8.50
C ARG A 160 -12.37 11.26 10.03
N LEU A 161 -11.53 10.43 10.64
CA LEU A 161 -11.34 10.41 12.09
C LEU A 161 -10.71 11.71 12.60
N LEU A 162 -9.69 12.22 11.91
CA LEU A 162 -9.06 13.50 12.30
C LEU A 162 -10.07 14.65 12.22
N VAL A 163 -10.87 14.71 11.15
CA VAL A 163 -11.96 15.69 11.02
C VAL A 163 -12.98 15.55 12.15
N MET A 164 -13.40 14.30 12.47
CA MET A 164 -14.32 14.05 13.58
C MET A 164 -13.77 14.54 14.92
N LEU A 165 -12.49 14.33 15.19
CA LEU A 165 -11.83 14.77 16.42
C LEU A 165 -11.77 16.30 16.51
N ASP A 166 -11.48 16.97 15.42
CA ASP A 166 -11.52 18.44 15.35
C ASP A 166 -12.94 18.97 15.62
N GLU A 167 -13.97 18.33 15.04
CA GLU A 167 -15.36 18.70 15.32
C GLU A 167 -15.77 18.44 16.78
N LEU A 168 -15.30 17.35 17.40
CA LEU A 168 -15.52 17.08 18.82
C LEU A 168 -14.83 18.13 19.72
N SER A 169 -13.73 18.71 19.25
CA SER A 169 -13.06 19.84 19.91
C SER A 169 -13.76 21.19 19.67
N GLY A 170 -14.91 21.21 18.96
CA GLY A 170 -15.71 22.40 18.68
C GLY A 170 -15.30 23.18 17.44
N LEU A 171 -14.43 22.63 16.60
CA LEU A 171 -14.04 23.26 15.34
C LEU A 171 -15.11 22.99 14.26
N HIS A 172 -15.29 23.98 13.37
CA HIS A 172 -16.14 23.85 12.20
C HIS A 172 -15.39 23.09 11.10
N SER A 173 -16.09 22.21 10.39
CA SER A 173 -15.53 21.46 9.26
C SER A 173 -16.26 21.81 7.96
N GLU A 174 -15.52 21.90 6.87
CA GLU A 174 -16.04 22.12 5.53
C GLU A 174 -15.31 21.29 4.49
N MET A 175 -16.03 20.92 3.44
CA MET A 175 -15.52 20.19 2.30
C MET A 175 -15.20 21.12 1.13
N CYS A 176 -14.05 20.90 0.50
CA CYS A 176 -13.62 21.60 -0.69
C CYS A 176 -13.36 20.57 -1.80
N GLU A 177 -14.09 20.64 -2.89
CA GLU A 177 -13.91 19.76 -4.04
C GLU A 177 -12.90 20.38 -5.01
N ILE A 178 -11.76 19.72 -5.18
CA ILE A 178 -10.70 20.11 -6.12
C ILE A 178 -10.26 18.86 -6.87
N ASP A 179 -9.92 19.00 -8.15
CA ASP A 179 -9.43 17.89 -8.95
C ASP A 179 -8.28 17.17 -8.24
N TYR A 180 -8.43 15.87 -8.07
CA TYR A 180 -7.48 15.01 -7.38
C TYR A 180 -6.03 15.12 -7.90
N LYS A 181 -5.86 15.32 -9.21
CA LYS A 181 -4.54 15.54 -9.83
C LYS A 181 -3.82 16.78 -9.32
N LEU A 182 -4.60 17.76 -8.83
CA LEU A 182 -4.07 19.01 -8.30
C LEU A 182 -3.62 18.92 -6.86
N HIS A 183 -4.07 17.94 -6.07
CA HIS A 183 -3.88 17.92 -4.62
C HIS A 183 -2.41 18.03 -4.21
N THR A 184 -1.52 17.23 -4.77
CA THR A 184 -0.09 17.30 -4.48
C THR A 184 0.57 18.57 -5.03
N ILE A 185 0.05 19.09 -6.15
CA ILE A 185 0.57 20.30 -6.80
C ILE A 185 0.22 21.56 -6.00
N ILE A 186 -1.03 21.66 -5.52
CA ILE A 186 -1.47 22.78 -4.66
C ILE A 186 -0.83 22.70 -3.27
N ALA A 187 -0.56 21.49 -2.77
CA ALA A 187 0.15 21.33 -1.50
C ALA A 187 1.56 21.94 -1.56
N GLY A 188 2.14 22.01 -2.74
CA GLY A 188 3.48 22.52 -2.93
C GLY A 188 4.57 21.55 -2.48
N ARG A 189 5.82 21.89 -2.76
CA ARG A 189 6.97 21.05 -2.38
C ARG A 189 7.02 20.88 -0.87
N LYS A 190 7.09 19.60 -0.43
CA LYS A 190 7.06 19.24 1.00
C LYS A 190 5.86 19.81 1.74
N ARG A 191 4.75 20.01 1.02
CA ARG A 191 3.50 20.59 1.52
C ARG A 191 3.63 22.05 2.00
N SER A 192 4.65 22.79 1.55
CA SER A 192 4.94 24.13 2.03
C SER A 192 3.83 25.14 1.76
N MET A 193 3.16 25.07 0.61
CA MET A 193 2.05 25.97 0.27
C MET A 193 0.84 25.71 1.18
N LEU A 194 0.53 24.44 1.41
CA LEU A 194 -0.56 24.05 2.29
C LEU A 194 -0.28 24.49 3.74
N GLN A 195 0.95 24.27 4.20
CA GLN A 195 1.37 24.69 5.54
C GLN A 195 1.27 26.22 5.70
N SER A 196 1.67 26.99 4.69
CA SER A 196 1.52 28.45 4.72
C SER A 196 0.05 28.88 4.84
N ILE A 197 -0.87 28.23 4.12
CA ILE A 197 -2.31 28.52 4.24
C ILE A 197 -2.81 28.14 5.64
N GLN A 198 -2.44 26.98 6.17
CA GLN A 198 -2.83 26.53 7.52
C GLN A 198 -2.34 27.50 8.60
N GLU A 199 -1.10 27.96 8.51
CA GLU A 199 -0.52 28.93 9.45
C GLU A 199 -1.21 30.31 9.35
N GLU A 200 -1.48 30.81 8.13
CA GLU A 200 -2.12 32.09 7.90
C GLU A 200 -3.59 32.11 8.37
N THR A 201 -4.28 30.99 8.23
CA THR A 201 -5.71 30.89 8.54
C THR A 201 -6.00 30.19 9.88
N ALA A 202 -4.99 29.68 10.57
CA ALA A 202 -5.13 28.86 11.77
C ALA A 202 -6.15 27.71 11.59
N THR A 203 -6.04 26.99 10.46
CA THR A 203 -6.92 25.85 10.10
C THR A 203 -6.12 24.58 9.90
N ASN A 204 -6.77 23.43 10.03
CA ASN A 204 -6.21 22.15 9.61
C ASN A 204 -6.76 21.79 8.22
N ILE A 205 -5.90 21.33 7.32
CA ILE A 205 -6.30 20.95 5.96
C ILE A 205 -5.87 19.49 5.71
N TYR A 206 -6.83 18.63 5.43
CA TYR A 206 -6.66 17.20 5.24
C TYR A 206 -6.86 16.84 3.77
N LEU A 207 -5.80 16.34 3.14
CA LEU A 207 -5.82 15.85 1.77
C LEU A 207 -5.99 14.32 1.76
N PRO A 208 -6.74 13.77 0.78
CA PRO A 208 -6.76 12.32 0.54
C PRO A 208 -5.38 11.82 0.09
N SER A 209 -5.16 10.51 0.19
CA SER A 209 -3.92 9.88 -0.24
C SER A 209 -3.70 10.02 -1.74
N ALA A 210 -2.49 10.37 -2.17
CA ALA A 210 -2.14 10.55 -3.57
C ALA A 210 -2.18 9.25 -4.41
N LEU A 211 -2.29 8.10 -3.77
CA LEU A 211 -2.40 6.78 -4.43
C LEU A 211 -3.79 6.17 -4.30
N GLN A 212 -4.78 6.93 -3.83
CA GLN A 212 -6.14 6.45 -3.62
C GLN A 212 -6.76 5.93 -4.93
N GLY A 213 -7.37 4.75 -4.88
CA GLY A 213 -8.00 4.09 -6.02
C GLY A 213 -7.07 3.25 -6.90
N LEU A 214 -5.76 3.18 -6.59
CA LEU A 214 -4.82 2.31 -7.29
C LEU A 214 -4.76 0.90 -6.69
N VAL A 215 -4.82 0.81 -5.37
CA VAL A 215 -4.71 -0.44 -4.60
C VAL A 215 -6.01 -0.65 -3.83
N GLY A 216 -7.01 -1.15 -4.50
CA GLY A 216 -8.29 -1.42 -3.85
C GLY A 216 -9.11 -2.44 -4.63
N PRO A 217 -10.09 -3.10 -4.01
CA PRO A 217 -11.00 -3.97 -4.72
C PRO A 217 -11.80 -3.16 -5.74
N ASP A 218 -11.99 -3.71 -6.93
CA ASP A 218 -12.80 -3.09 -8.01
C ASP A 218 -14.22 -2.71 -7.57
N ILE A 219 -14.68 -3.22 -6.42
CA ILE A 219 -15.94 -2.88 -5.76
C ILE A 219 -15.97 -1.40 -5.36
N LEU A 220 -14.85 -0.83 -4.95
CA LEU A 220 -14.74 0.60 -4.64
C LEU A 220 -14.73 1.46 -5.92
N ALA A 221 -14.12 0.98 -6.99
CA ALA A 221 -14.07 1.67 -8.27
C ALA A 221 -15.40 1.64 -9.02
N SER A 222 -16.23 0.61 -8.84
CA SER A 222 -17.55 0.48 -9.47
C SER A 222 -18.69 1.20 -8.74
N SER A 223 -18.48 1.61 -7.49
CA SER A 223 -19.45 2.42 -6.79
C SER A 223 -19.23 3.91 -7.15
N ASN A 224 -20.25 4.54 -7.77
CA ASN A 224 -20.28 5.99 -8.05
C ASN A 224 -20.07 6.87 -6.79
N ARG A 225 -19.90 6.27 -5.63
CA ARG A 225 -19.65 6.95 -4.35
C ARG A 225 -18.16 7.27 -4.15
N VAL A 226 -17.23 6.39 -4.57
CA VAL A 226 -15.80 6.57 -4.35
C VAL A 226 -15.21 7.59 -5.33
N SER A 227 -15.71 7.66 -6.56
CA SER A 227 -15.29 8.68 -7.51
C SER A 227 -15.60 10.11 -7.05
N LYS A 228 -16.65 10.28 -6.20
CA LYS A 228 -16.99 11.59 -5.62
C LYS A 228 -16.15 11.97 -4.40
N THR A 229 -15.54 11.01 -3.70
CA THR A 229 -14.75 11.30 -2.49
C THR A 229 -13.28 11.56 -2.77
N ASN A 230 -12.78 11.15 -3.92
CA ASN A 230 -11.36 11.29 -4.28
C ASN A 230 -10.91 12.75 -4.48
N GLY A 231 -11.82 13.66 -4.82
CA GLY A 231 -11.55 15.08 -4.99
C GLY A 231 -11.81 15.94 -3.75
N VAL A 232 -12.19 15.36 -2.61
CA VAL A 232 -12.63 16.10 -1.43
C VAL A 232 -11.48 16.37 -0.48
N ILE A 233 -11.21 17.64 -0.23
CA ILE A 233 -10.30 18.14 0.79
C ILE A 233 -11.13 18.59 1.98
N TRP A 234 -10.73 18.23 3.19
CA TRP A 234 -11.38 18.67 4.42
C TRP A 234 -10.60 19.80 5.07
N ILE A 235 -11.32 20.81 5.51
CA ILE A 235 -10.78 21.97 6.21
C ILE A 235 -11.49 22.09 7.55
N THR A 236 -10.76 22.19 8.65
CA THR A 236 -11.32 22.37 9.99
C THR A 236 -10.70 23.57 10.70
N GLY A 237 -11.50 24.29 11.49
CA GLY A 237 -11.05 25.48 12.19
C GLY A 237 -12.22 26.36 12.63
N GLU A 238 -11.95 27.62 12.95
CA GLU A 238 -12.99 28.61 13.14
C GLU A 238 -13.75 28.92 11.84
N PHE A 239 -15.04 29.15 11.90
CA PHE A 239 -15.92 29.30 10.73
C PHE A 239 -15.36 30.26 9.66
N PHE A 240 -15.02 31.49 10.06
CA PHE A 240 -14.49 32.48 9.11
C PHE A 240 -13.12 32.11 8.54
N ASN A 241 -12.29 31.49 9.35
CA ASN A 241 -10.97 31.02 8.95
C ASN A 241 -11.08 29.86 7.93
N VAL A 242 -12.02 28.94 8.14
CA VAL A 242 -12.31 27.85 7.19
C VAL A 242 -12.77 28.38 5.85
N GLN A 243 -13.68 29.40 5.83
CA GLN A 243 -14.11 30.04 4.60
C GLN A 243 -12.94 30.68 3.85
N ARG A 244 -12.09 31.41 4.58
CA ARG A 244 -10.89 32.05 4.01
C ARG A 244 -9.92 31.01 3.44
N ALA A 245 -9.64 29.93 4.17
CA ALA A 245 -8.76 28.85 3.73
C ALA A 245 -9.31 28.17 2.47
N ARG A 246 -10.62 27.92 2.41
CA ARG A 246 -11.30 27.38 1.24
C ARG A 246 -11.12 28.26 0.01
N ASP A 247 -11.37 29.56 0.15
CA ASP A 247 -11.24 30.52 -0.94
C ASP A 247 -9.80 30.59 -1.46
N MET A 248 -8.81 30.57 -0.54
CA MET A 248 -7.39 30.53 -0.90
C MET A 248 -7.04 29.24 -1.68
N LEU A 249 -7.57 28.10 -1.25
CA LEU A 249 -7.36 26.80 -1.95
C LEU A 249 -7.99 26.82 -3.35
N TYR A 250 -9.21 27.35 -3.51
CA TYR A 250 -9.85 27.47 -4.84
C TYR A 250 -9.06 28.39 -5.77
N GLN A 251 -8.63 29.56 -5.29
CA GLN A 251 -7.81 30.47 -6.08
C GLN A 251 -6.48 29.80 -6.50
N LEU A 252 -5.84 29.11 -5.56
CA LEU A 252 -4.61 28.38 -5.83
C LEU A 252 -4.84 27.24 -6.85
N SER A 253 -5.93 26.50 -6.72
CA SER A 253 -6.28 25.42 -7.66
C SER A 253 -6.51 25.93 -9.08
N VAL A 254 -7.22 27.04 -9.24
CA VAL A 254 -7.44 27.69 -10.55
C VAL A 254 -6.12 28.16 -11.15
N ASN A 255 -5.26 28.80 -10.35
CA ASN A 255 -3.97 29.30 -10.82
C ASN A 255 -3.04 28.15 -11.23
N LYS A 256 -2.94 27.12 -10.42
CA LYS A 256 -2.12 25.93 -10.70
C LYS A 256 -2.68 25.12 -11.86
N GLY A 257 -4.00 24.97 -11.96
CA GLY A 257 -4.64 24.27 -13.07
C GLY A 257 -4.33 24.86 -14.46
N LYS A 258 -4.16 26.18 -14.55
CA LYS A 258 -3.76 26.86 -15.79
C LYS A 258 -2.29 26.60 -16.17
N SER A 259 -1.43 26.29 -15.23
CA SER A 259 0.02 26.10 -15.44
C SER A 259 0.45 24.64 -15.46
N ILE A 260 -0.50 23.71 -15.35
CA ILE A 260 -0.20 22.27 -15.37
C ILE A 260 0.42 21.87 -16.70
N ILE A 261 1.50 21.12 -16.58
CA ILE A 261 2.17 20.43 -17.68
C ILE A 261 2.29 18.95 -17.34
N SER A 262 2.36 18.10 -18.34
CA SER A 262 2.53 16.67 -18.17
C SER A 262 3.72 16.14 -18.96
N ARG A 263 4.29 15.05 -18.52
CA ARG A 263 5.32 14.32 -19.22
C ARG A 263 5.17 12.83 -19.00
N ASP A 264 5.22 12.08 -20.10
CA ASP A 264 5.17 10.64 -20.09
C ASP A 264 6.57 10.05 -19.95
N THR A 265 6.66 8.94 -19.24
CA THR A 265 7.86 8.14 -19.14
C THR A 265 7.50 6.64 -19.04
N ALA A 266 8.39 5.79 -19.51
CA ALA A 266 8.16 4.36 -19.54
C ALA A 266 8.99 3.65 -18.46
N ILE A 267 8.33 2.78 -17.71
CA ILE A 267 8.94 1.89 -16.73
C ILE A 267 8.34 0.50 -16.93
N LEU A 268 9.13 -0.54 -16.77
CA LEU A 268 8.64 -1.92 -16.91
C LEU A 268 7.40 -2.18 -16.02
N PRO A 269 6.33 -2.80 -16.54
CA PRO A 269 5.07 -2.98 -15.81
C PRO A 269 5.25 -3.64 -14.44
N ARG A 270 6.10 -4.66 -14.35
CA ARG A 270 6.37 -5.34 -13.08
C ARG A 270 7.03 -4.45 -12.04
N LYS A 271 7.91 -3.54 -12.46
CA LYS A 271 8.50 -2.54 -11.55
C LYS A 271 7.46 -1.55 -11.07
N LEU A 272 6.51 -1.16 -11.92
CA LEU A 272 5.38 -0.31 -11.55
C LEU A 272 4.49 -0.98 -10.50
N ASP A 273 4.10 -2.24 -10.74
CA ASP A 273 3.31 -3.01 -9.79
C ASP A 273 4.02 -3.12 -8.43
N TRP A 274 5.31 -3.48 -8.44
CA TRP A 274 6.11 -3.55 -7.22
C TRP A 274 6.19 -2.21 -6.48
N MET A 275 6.41 -1.10 -7.18
CA MET A 275 6.47 0.21 -6.52
C MET A 275 5.15 0.59 -5.86
N VAL A 276 4.02 0.29 -6.51
CA VAL A 276 2.69 0.62 -5.97
C VAL A 276 2.31 -0.28 -4.79
N THR A 277 2.68 -1.57 -4.82
CA THR A 277 2.32 -2.54 -3.78
C THR A 277 3.26 -2.53 -2.58
N ASP A 278 4.57 -2.49 -2.82
CA ASP A 278 5.57 -2.65 -1.77
C ASP A 278 6.19 -1.32 -1.30
N ARG A 279 6.13 -0.27 -2.13
CA ARG A 279 6.76 1.03 -1.84
C ARG A 279 5.80 2.23 -1.99
N PRO A 280 4.54 2.12 -1.55
CA PRO A 280 3.57 3.21 -1.68
C PRO A 280 3.99 4.48 -0.93
N ASP A 281 4.63 4.36 0.21
CA ASP A 281 5.06 5.52 1.01
C ASP A 281 6.22 6.28 0.37
N ASP A 282 7.14 5.57 -0.31
CA ASP A 282 8.18 6.21 -1.10
C ASP A 282 7.58 6.99 -2.27
N LEU A 283 6.57 6.43 -2.95
CA LEU A 283 5.86 7.13 -4.02
C LEU A 283 5.12 8.38 -3.51
N LYS A 284 4.41 8.28 -2.37
CA LYS A 284 3.77 9.43 -1.71
C LYS A 284 4.80 10.51 -1.37
N THR A 285 5.97 10.12 -0.85
CA THR A 285 7.06 11.02 -0.51
C THR A 285 7.62 11.71 -1.75
N ILE A 286 7.88 10.97 -2.84
CA ILE A 286 8.38 11.53 -4.11
C ILE A 286 7.40 12.57 -4.66
N MET A 287 6.09 12.28 -4.66
CA MET A 287 5.07 13.21 -5.13
C MET A 287 5.00 14.47 -4.26
N ASN A 288 5.02 14.32 -2.93
CA ASN A 288 4.96 15.43 -1.99
C ASN A 288 6.23 16.30 -2.03
N ASP A 289 7.41 15.70 -2.12
CA ASP A 289 8.69 16.42 -2.14
C ASP A 289 8.85 17.29 -3.39
N ASN A 290 8.25 16.86 -4.50
CA ASN A 290 8.37 17.54 -5.78
C ASN A 290 7.12 18.32 -6.20
N ALA A 291 6.03 18.27 -5.42
CA ALA A 291 4.74 18.87 -5.79
C ALA A 291 4.25 18.39 -7.17
N THR A 292 4.22 17.09 -7.37
CA THR A 292 3.81 16.45 -8.62
C THR A 292 2.78 15.36 -8.36
N PHE A 293 2.01 15.03 -9.36
CA PHE A 293 1.10 13.90 -9.34
C PHE A 293 1.52 12.88 -10.40
N ILE A 294 1.49 11.61 -10.05
CA ILE A 294 1.85 10.51 -10.95
C ILE A 294 0.59 9.70 -11.23
N GLN A 295 0.25 9.60 -12.50
CA GLN A 295 -0.81 8.72 -12.96
C GLN A 295 -0.21 7.38 -13.33
N PHE A 296 -0.54 6.36 -12.55
CA PHE A 296 -0.14 4.98 -12.79
C PHE A 296 -1.17 4.25 -13.64
N PRO A 297 -0.75 3.25 -14.44
CA PRO A 297 -1.67 2.30 -15.04
C PRO A 297 -2.30 1.40 -13.96
N PRO A 298 -3.43 0.72 -14.27
CA PRO A 298 -4.00 -0.27 -13.36
C PRO A 298 -3.00 -1.38 -13.05
N LEU A 299 -3.01 -1.87 -11.79
CA LEU A 299 -2.16 -2.98 -11.36
C LEU A 299 -2.34 -4.21 -12.25
N GLY A 300 -1.24 -4.88 -12.57
CA GLY A 300 -1.22 -6.06 -13.44
C GLY A 300 -1.47 -5.76 -14.91
N SER A 301 -1.51 -4.49 -15.34
CA SER A 301 -1.59 -4.15 -16.75
C SER A 301 -0.24 -4.35 -17.45
N SER A 302 -0.27 -4.61 -18.75
CA SER A 302 0.95 -4.68 -19.57
C SER A 302 1.48 -3.30 -19.97
N THR A 303 0.86 -2.23 -19.49
CA THR A 303 1.21 -0.84 -19.85
C THR A 303 2.44 -0.40 -19.08
N SER A 304 3.46 0.05 -19.79
CA SER A 304 4.71 0.58 -19.24
C SER A 304 4.71 2.10 -19.07
N LEU A 305 3.66 2.78 -19.50
CA LEU A 305 3.60 4.24 -19.55
C LEU A 305 2.98 4.80 -18.28
N ILE A 306 3.67 5.74 -17.65
CA ILE A 306 3.16 6.59 -16.57
C ILE A 306 3.22 8.05 -17.01
N THR A 307 2.27 8.85 -16.53
CA THR A 307 2.22 10.29 -16.80
C THR A 307 2.46 11.07 -15.51
N VAL A 308 3.43 11.97 -15.54
CA VAL A 308 3.77 12.84 -14.41
C VAL A 308 3.26 14.24 -14.67
N TYR A 309 2.41 14.74 -13.78
CA TYR A 309 1.84 16.10 -13.83
C TYR A 309 2.53 17.01 -12.81
N GLY A 310 2.72 18.27 -13.18
CA GLY A 310 3.29 19.27 -12.28
C GLY A 310 3.15 20.68 -12.85
N ASP A 311 3.46 21.69 -12.06
CA ASP A 311 3.43 23.10 -12.46
C ASP A 311 4.77 23.59 -13.03
N HIS A 312 5.85 22.86 -12.79
CA HIS A 312 7.20 23.19 -13.24
C HIS A 312 7.94 21.99 -13.85
N ARG A 313 8.57 22.20 -15.00
CA ARG A 313 9.38 21.16 -15.68
C ARG A 313 10.46 20.56 -14.78
N VAL A 314 11.08 21.37 -13.92
CA VAL A 314 12.13 20.92 -13.01
C VAL A 314 11.59 19.93 -11.98
N ASN A 315 10.39 20.18 -11.44
CA ASN A 315 9.74 19.29 -10.47
C ASN A 315 9.39 17.95 -11.11
N ILE A 316 8.83 17.97 -12.31
CA ILE A 316 8.54 16.76 -13.09
C ILE A 316 9.82 15.96 -13.35
N GLN A 317 10.90 16.64 -13.75
CA GLN A 317 12.18 15.96 -14.04
C GLN A 317 12.79 15.34 -12.77
N ARG A 318 12.66 15.99 -11.61
CA ARG A 318 13.08 15.43 -10.32
C ARG A 318 12.25 14.20 -9.96
N THR A 319 10.93 14.28 -10.12
CA THR A 319 10.03 13.13 -9.88
C THR A 319 10.40 11.95 -10.76
N ILE A 320 10.57 12.16 -12.07
CA ILE A 320 10.98 11.11 -13.01
C ILE A 320 12.32 10.48 -12.58
N ARG A 321 13.29 11.31 -12.19
CA ARG A 321 14.59 10.80 -11.70
C ARG A 321 14.44 9.97 -10.42
N SER A 322 13.64 10.44 -9.45
CA SER A 322 13.41 9.73 -8.20
C SER A 322 12.68 8.41 -8.41
N ILE A 323 11.70 8.38 -9.31
CA ILE A 323 10.99 7.13 -9.67
C ILE A 323 11.94 6.14 -10.35
N MET A 324 12.78 6.63 -11.28
CA MET A 324 13.77 5.77 -11.93
C MET A 324 14.78 5.21 -10.93
N GLN A 325 15.21 6.01 -9.95
CA GLN A 325 16.07 5.53 -8.86
C GLN A 325 15.36 4.47 -8.02
N LEU A 326 14.09 4.68 -7.67
CA LEU A 326 13.29 3.69 -6.95
C LEU A 326 13.15 2.40 -7.77
N ALA A 327 12.87 2.51 -9.07
CA ALA A 327 12.76 1.37 -9.97
C ALA A 327 14.06 0.56 -10.12
N CYS A 328 15.22 1.16 -9.85
CA CYS A 328 16.51 0.46 -9.85
C CYS A 328 16.67 -0.53 -8.70
N HIS A 329 15.87 -0.44 -7.63
CA HIS A 329 15.92 -1.40 -6.52
C HIS A 329 15.22 -2.73 -6.84
N HIS A 330 14.41 -2.75 -7.89
CA HIS A 330 13.78 -3.96 -8.37
C HIS A 330 14.46 -4.42 -9.66
N TYR A 331 15.11 -5.56 -9.60
CA TYR A 331 15.91 -6.11 -10.68
C TYR A 331 15.07 -7.03 -11.56
N VAL A 332 15.43 -7.07 -12.82
CA VAL A 332 14.90 -8.02 -13.79
C VAL A 332 16.08 -8.70 -14.44
N GLY A 333 16.22 -10.00 -14.18
CA GLY A 333 17.21 -10.85 -14.84
C GLY A 333 16.50 -11.76 -15.83
N SER A 334 17.12 -12.08 -16.95
CA SER A 334 16.61 -13.07 -17.87
C SER A 334 17.72 -14.01 -18.32
N PHE A 335 17.42 -15.30 -18.38
CA PHE A 335 18.31 -16.28 -18.96
C PHE A 335 17.54 -17.21 -19.88
N TRP A 336 18.20 -17.58 -20.97
CA TRP A 336 17.64 -18.42 -22.01
C TRP A 336 18.16 -19.83 -21.82
N LEU A 337 17.28 -20.80 -21.88
CA LEU A 337 17.69 -22.18 -22.08
C LEU A 337 18.12 -22.30 -23.52
N LEU A 338 19.41 -22.20 -23.76
CA LEU A 338 19.96 -22.55 -25.07
C LEU A 338 19.77 -24.04 -25.26
N PRO A 339 19.15 -24.47 -26.34
CA PRO A 339 19.23 -25.88 -26.74
C PRO A 339 20.73 -26.13 -26.98
N VAL A 340 21.37 -26.82 -26.04
CA VAL A 340 22.77 -27.16 -26.15
C VAL A 340 22.89 -28.12 -27.31
N GLN A 341 23.16 -27.60 -28.48
CA GLN A 341 23.58 -28.40 -29.65
C GLN A 341 25.01 -28.90 -29.44
N PHE A 342 25.30 -29.44 -28.24
CA PHE A 342 26.62 -29.95 -27.93
C PHE A 342 26.82 -31.38 -28.34
N ASN A 343 25.93 -32.00 -29.06
CA ASN A 343 26.20 -33.19 -29.86
C ASN A 343 24.97 -33.49 -30.72
N ALA A 344 25.15 -33.57 -32.00
CA ALA A 344 24.14 -34.00 -32.99
C ALA A 344 23.58 -35.42 -32.78
N LEU A 345 23.94 -36.07 -31.67
CA LEU A 345 23.58 -37.46 -31.34
C LEU A 345 22.61 -37.58 -30.16
N LEU A 346 22.31 -36.45 -29.44
CA LEU A 346 21.33 -36.49 -28.36
C LEU A 346 20.05 -35.78 -28.80
N PRO A 347 18.87 -36.40 -28.62
CA PRO A 347 17.60 -35.71 -28.87
C PRO A 347 17.55 -34.47 -27.98
N PRO A 348 17.03 -33.32 -28.48
CA PRO A 348 16.88 -32.14 -27.67
C PRO A 348 16.08 -32.51 -26.41
N ALA A 349 16.69 -32.35 -25.25
CA ALA A 349 15.99 -32.54 -23.98
C ALA A 349 14.84 -31.54 -23.93
N THR A 350 13.66 -31.97 -24.35
CA THR A 350 12.43 -31.19 -24.19
C THR A 350 12.10 -31.16 -22.71
N LEU A 351 12.33 -30.01 -22.06
CA LEU A 351 11.89 -29.83 -20.69
C LEU A 351 10.39 -30.10 -20.63
N ASN A 352 10.01 -31.09 -19.84
CA ASN A 352 8.60 -31.38 -19.60
C ASN A 352 8.01 -30.19 -18.76
N ALA A 353 6.77 -29.82 -19.05
CA ALA A 353 6.07 -28.74 -18.31
C ALA A 353 6.09 -28.94 -16.79
N SER A 354 6.03 -30.19 -16.31
CA SER A 354 6.13 -30.51 -14.89
C SER A 354 7.52 -30.22 -14.29
N GLN A 355 8.58 -30.47 -15.07
CA GLN A 355 9.96 -30.19 -14.66
C GLN A 355 10.20 -28.66 -14.55
N VAL A 356 9.73 -27.92 -15.57
CA VAL A 356 9.78 -26.45 -15.56
C VAL A 356 9.01 -25.89 -14.37
N ALA A 357 7.80 -26.38 -14.10
CA ALA A 357 6.99 -25.97 -12.96
C ALA A 357 7.69 -26.23 -11.62
N ASN A 358 8.32 -27.41 -11.46
CA ASN A 358 9.07 -27.75 -10.26
C ASN A 358 10.32 -26.85 -10.09
N LEU A 359 11.04 -26.60 -11.18
CA LEU A 359 12.21 -25.71 -11.18
C LEU A 359 11.83 -24.29 -10.74
N ILE A 360 10.79 -23.72 -11.35
CA ILE A 360 10.26 -22.40 -10.98
C ILE A 360 9.90 -22.37 -9.50
N LYS A 361 9.16 -23.38 -9.02
CA LYS A 361 8.74 -23.46 -7.62
C LYS A 361 9.93 -23.53 -6.68
N GLN A 362 10.93 -24.36 -6.96
CA GLN A 362 12.11 -24.48 -6.12
C GLN A 362 12.92 -23.19 -6.07
N ILE A 363 13.16 -22.55 -7.21
CA ILE A 363 13.89 -21.29 -7.27
C ILE A 363 13.13 -20.20 -6.50
N SER A 364 11.83 -20.03 -6.77
CA SER A 364 11.03 -18.99 -6.14
C SER A 364 10.92 -19.15 -4.62
N LEU A 365 10.69 -20.37 -4.13
CA LEU A 365 10.56 -20.64 -2.68
C LEU A 365 11.88 -20.47 -1.93
N SER A 366 13.02 -20.78 -2.55
CA SER A 366 14.31 -20.70 -1.88
C SER A 366 14.94 -19.32 -1.92
N THR A 367 14.60 -18.50 -2.90
CA THR A 367 15.24 -17.19 -3.11
C THR A 367 14.34 -16.00 -2.87
N GLY A 368 13.02 -16.19 -2.85
CA GLY A 368 12.03 -15.11 -2.78
C GLY A 368 11.79 -14.39 -4.11
N ALA A 369 12.60 -14.68 -5.15
CA ALA A 369 12.42 -14.08 -6.46
C ALA A 369 11.16 -14.61 -7.16
N GLU A 370 10.46 -13.75 -7.87
CA GLU A 370 9.41 -14.15 -8.80
C GLU A 370 10.06 -14.72 -10.08
N VAL A 371 9.63 -15.89 -10.50
CA VAL A 371 10.16 -16.57 -11.68
C VAL A 371 9.05 -16.76 -12.70
N VAL A 372 9.24 -16.25 -13.91
CA VAL A 372 8.32 -16.38 -15.04
C VAL A 372 9.02 -17.12 -16.17
N PHE A 373 8.38 -18.16 -16.73
CA PHE A 373 8.90 -18.88 -17.89
C PHE A 373 8.08 -18.56 -19.13
N LYS A 374 8.74 -18.05 -20.17
CA LYS A 374 8.10 -17.68 -21.42
C LYS A 374 9.05 -17.92 -22.58
N SER A 375 8.60 -18.66 -23.59
CA SER A 375 9.34 -18.85 -24.86
C SER A 375 10.80 -19.29 -24.66
N MET A 376 11.04 -20.29 -23.78
CA MET A 376 12.37 -20.81 -23.44
C MET A 376 13.27 -19.79 -22.69
N CYS A 377 12.69 -18.72 -22.16
CA CYS A 377 13.35 -17.75 -21.33
C CYS A 377 12.77 -17.78 -19.92
N PHE A 378 13.63 -17.78 -18.91
CA PHE A 378 13.28 -17.51 -17.53
C PHE A 378 13.53 -16.04 -17.26
N GLU A 379 12.48 -15.34 -16.83
CA GLU A 379 12.56 -13.97 -16.30
C GLU A 379 12.50 -14.03 -14.77
N LEU A 380 13.48 -13.43 -14.11
CA LEU A 380 13.59 -13.35 -12.66
C LEU A 380 13.33 -11.91 -12.23
N HIS A 381 12.39 -11.72 -11.35
CA HIS A 381 12.02 -10.39 -10.82
C HIS A 381 12.16 -10.38 -9.31
N GLY A 382 12.74 -9.34 -8.74
CA GLY A 382 12.88 -9.20 -7.29
C GLY A 382 13.94 -8.19 -6.89
N LEU A 383 14.29 -8.22 -5.61
CA LEU A 383 15.41 -7.44 -5.08
C LEU A 383 16.73 -8.02 -5.58
N GLU A 384 17.80 -7.22 -5.52
CA GLU A 384 19.12 -7.61 -6.03
C GLU A 384 19.59 -8.98 -5.53
N HIS A 385 19.51 -9.18 -4.21
CA HIS A 385 19.94 -10.44 -3.58
C HIS A 385 19.06 -11.63 -3.96
N GLU A 386 17.74 -11.42 -4.14
CA GLU A 386 16.80 -12.46 -4.55
C GLU A 386 17.07 -12.91 -5.98
N VAL A 387 17.21 -11.96 -6.90
CA VAL A 387 17.51 -12.24 -8.31
C VAL A 387 18.89 -12.90 -8.44
N HIS A 388 19.89 -12.42 -7.71
CA HIS A 388 21.23 -13.00 -7.73
C HIS A 388 21.21 -14.45 -7.23
N ALA A 389 20.56 -14.72 -6.10
CA ALA A 389 20.39 -16.08 -5.58
C ALA A 389 19.63 -16.99 -6.57
N ALA A 390 18.59 -16.44 -7.22
CA ALA A 390 17.81 -17.18 -8.21
C ALA A 390 18.63 -17.56 -9.45
N VAL A 391 19.49 -16.67 -9.94
CA VAL A 391 20.41 -16.97 -11.04
C VAL A 391 21.38 -18.10 -10.65
N ILE A 392 21.99 -18.01 -9.46
CA ILE A 392 22.91 -19.04 -8.97
C ILE A 392 22.20 -20.39 -8.86
N MET A 393 21.00 -20.43 -8.28
CA MET A 393 20.22 -21.65 -8.17
C MET A 393 19.85 -22.23 -9.53
N ALA A 394 19.40 -21.40 -10.47
CA ALA A 394 19.05 -21.83 -11.81
C ALA A 394 20.24 -22.49 -12.52
N VAL A 395 21.44 -21.91 -12.38
CA VAL A 395 22.68 -22.48 -12.96
C VAL A 395 23.05 -23.80 -12.29
N ILE A 396 22.93 -23.90 -10.96
CA ILE A 396 23.23 -25.14 -10.22
C ILE A 396 22.27 -26.26 -10.64
N MET A 397 20.98 -25.97 -10.72
CA MET A 397 19.96 -26.95 -11.09
C MET A 397 20.10 -27.41 -12.54
N GLU A 398 20.49 -26.52 -13.46
CA GLU A 398 20.78 -26.88 -14.85
C GLU A 398 21.98 -27.84 -14.93
N LEU A 399 23.04 -27.59 -14.13
CA LEU A 399 24.19 -28.49 -14.04
C LEU A 399 23.84 -29.87 -13.46
N GLU A 400 22.93 -29.94 -12.50
CA GLU A 400 22.45 -31.22 -11.94
C GLU A 400 21.61 -32.01 -12.95
N LEU A 401 20.76 -31.34 -13.73
CA LEU A 401 20.00 -31.99 -14.83
C LEU A 401 20.91 -32.56 -15.90
N ILE A 402 22.02 -31.92 -16.21
CA ILE A 402 23.03 -32.45 -17.14
C ILE A 402 23.73 -33.68 -16.54
N LYS A 403 24.02 -33.68 -15.23
CA LYS A 403 24.67 -34.82 -14.56
C LYS A 403 23.78 -36.09 -14.55
N VAL A 404 22.48 -35.94 -14.38
CA VAL A 404 21.54 -37.08 -14.36
C VAL A 404 21.33 -37.69 -15.74
N THR A 405 21.53 -36.94 -16.80
CA THR A 405 21.43 -37.43 -18.18
C THR A 405 22.67 -38.20 -18.63
N TYR A 406 23.78 -38.07 -17.93
CA TYR A 406 25.06 -38.74 -18.24
C TYR A 406 25.41 -39.90 -17.28
N SER A 407 24.59 -40.22 -16.32
CA SER A 407 24.74 -41.38 -15.44
C SER A 407 23.80 -42.50 -15.83
#